data_8f2f1a9e7baa60a3f903ea4a6606a0f4
#
_entry.id   8f2f1a9e7baa60a3f903ea4a6606a0f4
#
_cell.length_a   1.000
_cell.length_b   1.000
_cell.length_c   1.000
_cell.angle_alpha   90.00
_cell.angle_beta   90.00
_cell.angle_gamma   90.00
#
_symmetry.space_group_name_H-M   'P 1'
#
loop_
_entity.id
_entity.type
_entity.pdbx_description
1 polymer ?
#
loop_
_entity_poly.entity_id
_entity_poly.type
_entity_poly.pdbx_seq_one_letter_code
_entity_poly.pdbx_strand_id
1 'polypeptide(L)'
;MLGTIALRDTALVRRAAADYPGQIVVAIDSRDGQVAVEGWAETSEISAVELARRFADAGVAAIVYTDIARDGALTGVDAAATAAFARQIDIPVIASGGIAGLADIAALAGHAEDGIEGAICGRALYDGRIDAQAALLLAEGEAASC
;
A
#
# COMPACT_ATOMS: atom_id res chain seq x y z
N MET A 1 3.21 11.26 -4.63
CA MET A 1 2.29 10.12 -4.78
C MET A 1 1.17 10.51 -5.75
N LEU A 2 0.84 9.63 -6.70
CA LEU A 2 -0.16 9.86 -7.74
C LEU A 2 -1.28 8.81 -7.61
N GLY A 3 -2.51 9.24 -7.32
CA GLY A 3 -3.68 8.38 -7.09
C GLY A 3 -4.56 8.23 -8.34
N THR A 4 -5.79 8.72 -8.32
CA THR A 4 -6.80 8.61 -9.40
C THR A 4 -6.25 8.94 -10.80
N ILE A 5 -5.27 9.84 -10.90
CA ILE A 5 -4.62 10.19 -12.17
C ILE A 5 -3.90 8.99 -12.79
N ALA A 6 -3.44 8.03 -12.00
CA ALA A 6 -2.77 6.84 -12.51
C ALA A 6 -3.70 5.98 -13.38
N LEU A 7 -5.00 5.98 -13.07
CA LEU A 7 -6.00 5.31 -13.87
C LEU A 7 -6.38 6.12 -15.12
N ARG A 8 -6.53 7.45 -14.97
CA ARG A 8 -7.03 8.36 -16.03
C ARG A 8 -5.98 8.72 -17.07
N ASP A 9 -4.73 8.92 -16.64
CA ASP A 9 -3.60 9.31 -17.51
C ASP A 9 -2.32 8.55 -17.11
N THR A 10 -2.27 7.29 -17.50
CA THR A 10 -1.11 6.41 -17.31
C THR A 10 0.17 7.01 -17.94
N ALA A 11 0.02 7.71 -19.08
CA ALA A 11 1.15 8.32 -19.78
C ALA A 11 1.80 9.45 -18.96
N LEU A 12 1.01 10.24 -18.24
CA LEU A 12 1.53 11.28 -17.34
C LEU A 12 2.37 10.65 -16.22
N VAL A 13 1.88 9.58 -15.60
CA VAL A 13 2.62 8.89 -14.52
C VAL A 13 3.93 8.31 -15.04
N ARG A 14 3.91 7.68 -16.22
CA ARG A 14 5.12 7.13 -16.85
C ARG A 14 6.15 8.21 -17.18
N ARG A 15 5.72 9.37 -17.70
CA ARG A 15 6.62 10.53 -17.92
C ARG A 15 7.19 11.03 -16.59
N ALA A 16 6.36 11.21 -15.57
CA ALA A 16 6.82 11.65 -14.25
C ALA A 16 7.86 10.69 -13.66
N ALA A 17 7.65 9.38 -13.78
CA ALA A 17 8.61 8.39 -13.31
C ALA A 17 9.93 8.40 -14.08
N ALA A 18 9.88 8.68 -15.40
CA ALA A 18 11.08 8.86 -16.22
C ALA A 18 11.85 10.14 -15.87
N ASP A 19 11.15 11.25 -15.61
CA ASP A 19 11.74 12.54 -15.25
C ASP A 19 12.28 12.55 -13.80
N TYR A 20 11.68 11.75 -12.92
CA TYR A 20 12.02 11.65 -11.49
C TYR A 20 12.21 10.18 -11.05
N PRO A 21 13.29 9.51 -11.50
CA PRO A 21 13.52 8.09 -11.23
C PRO A 21 13.55 7.80 -9.72
N GLY A 22 12.84 6.76 -9.29
CA GLY A 22 12.79 6.33 -7.89
C GLY A 22 12.05 7.27 -6.94
N GLN A 23 11.36 8.31 -7.45
CA GLN A 23 10.67 9.29 -6.62
C GLN A 23 9.14 9.28 -6.79
N ILE A 24 8.64 8.58 -7.80
CA ILE A 24 7.19 8.51 -8.08
C ILE A 24 6.61 7.27 -7.44
N VAL A 25 5.60 7.48 -6.62
CA VAL A 25 4.79 6.44 -5.99
C VAL A 25 3.37 6.53 -6.53
N VAL A 26 2.79 5.39 -6.89
CA VAL A 26 1.39 5.30 -7.33
C VAL A 26 0.53 4.82 -6.16
N ALA A 27 -0.58 5.52 -5.90
CA ALA A 27 -1.58 5.08 -4.93
C ALA A 27 -2.72 4.36 -5.66
N ILE A 28 -3.05 3.17 -5.18
CA ILE A 28 -4.17 2.36 -5.64
C ILE A 28 -5.10 2.10 -4.46
N ASP A 29 -6.21 2.81 -4.44
CA ASP A 29 -7.29 2.59 -3.49
C ASP A 29 -8.17 1.47 -4.04
N SER A 30 -8.37 0.42 -3.23
CA SER A 30 -9.06 -0.80 -3.66
C SER A 30 -10.21 -1.16 -2.73
N ARG A 31 -11.31 -1.62 -3.31
CA ARG A 31 -12.40 -2.30 -2.62
C ARG A 31 -12.64 -3.64 -3.31
N ASP A 32 -12.53 -4.73 -2.55
CA ASP A 32 -12.71 -6.10 -3.07
C ASP A 32 -11.84 -6.38 -4.32
N GLY A 33 -10.61 -5.84 -4.35
CA GLY A 33 -9.65 -6.00 -5.45
C GLY A 33 -9.90 -5.11 -6.67
N GLN A 34 -10.97 -4.32 -6.71
CA GLN A 34 -11.27 -3.35 -7.77
C GLN A 34 -10.79 -1.96 -7.39
N VAL A 35 -10.30 -1.20 -8.36
CA VAL A 35 -9.81 0.17 -8.14
C VAL A 35 -10.97 1.11 -7.83
N ALA A 36 -10.89 1.81 -6.71
CA ALA A 36 -11.81 2.88 -6.35
C ALA A 36 -11.30 4.24 -6.86
N VAL A 37 -12.22 5.08 -7.29
CA VAL A 37 -11.95 6.40 -7.85
C VAL A 37 -12.82 7.47 -7.22
N GLU A 38 -12.52 8.74 -7.50
CA GLU A 38 -13.33 9.89 -7.09
C GLU A 38 -13.58 9.97 -5.57
N GLY A 39 -12.51 9.80 -4.77
CA GLY A 39 -12.64 9.80 -3.31
C GLY A 39 -13.47 8.63 -2.79
N TRP A 40 -13.33 7.46 -3.46
CA TRP A 40 -14.01 6.19 -3.11
C TRP A 40 -15.52 6.14 -3.42
N ALA A 41 -16.02 7.12 -4.15
CA ALA A 41 -17.45 7.18 -4.51
C ALA A 41 -17.83 6.14 -5.54
N GLU A 42 -16.89 5.78 -6.43
CA GLU A 42 -17.10 4.83 -7.51
C GLU A 42 -16.03 3.74 -7.51
N THR A 43 -16.39 2.55 -7.96
CA THR A 43 -15.47 1.45 -8.20
C THR A 43 -15.36 1.25 -9.71
N SER A 44 -14.14 1.18 -10.23
CA SER A 44 -13.90 0.90 -11.64
C SER A 44 -13.99 -0.60 -11.92
N GLU A 45 -14.15 -0.97 -13.21
CA GLU A 45 -14.07 -2.38 -13.62
C GLU A 45 -12.64 -2.92 -13.67
N ILE A 46 -11.64 -2.06 -13.44
CA ILE A 46 -10.23 -2.40 -13.52
C ILE A 46 -9.76 -2.93 -12.15
N SER A 47 -9.11 -4.09 -12.15
CA SER A 47 -8.52 -4.62 -10.92
C SER A 47 -7.27 -3.83 -10.51
N ALA A 48 -6.98 -3.82 -9.20
CA ALA A 48 -5.78 -3.19 -8.66
C ALA A 48 -4.50 -3.78 -9.28
N VAL A 49 -4.46 -5.09 -9.51
CA VAL A 49 -3.33 -5.78 -10.15
C VAL A 49 -3.15 -5.32 -11.59
N GLU A 50 -4.23 -5.20 -12.36
CA GLU A 50 -4.17 -4.73 -13.75
C GLU A 50 -3.63 -3.31 -13.82
N LEU A 51 -4.11 -2.40 -12.95
CA LEU A 51 -3.60 -1.03 -12.89
C LEU A 51 -2.12 -1.00 -12.52
N ALA A 52 -1.70 -1.75 -11.49
CA ALA A 52 -0.31 -1.79 -11.04
C ALA A 52 0.63 -2.29 -12.16
N ARG A 53 0.23 -3.31 -12.90
CA ARG A 53 1.01 -3.88 -14.02
C ARG A 53 1.26 -2.89 -15.16
N ARG A 54 0.43 -1.86 -15.33
CA ARG A 54 0.65 -0.79 -16.31
C ARG A 54 1.91 0.02 -16.03
N PHE A 55 2.48 -0.10 -14.84
CA PHE A 55 3.67 0.63 -14.38
C PHE A 55 4.90 -0.27 -14.16
N ALA A 56 4.83 -1.58 -14.44
CA ALA A 56 5.90 -2.54 -14.15
C ALA A 56 7.26 -2.14 -14.74
N ASP A 57 7.27 -1.52 -15.92
CA ASP A 57 8.47 -1.05 -16.65
C ASP A 57 8.65 0.47 -16.61
N ALA A 58 7.90 1.19 -15.78
CA ALA A 58 7.87 2.64 -15.78
C ALA A 58 8.88 3.30 -14.81
N GLY A 59 9.53 2.52 -13.94
CA GLY A 59 10.44 3.07 -12.92
C GLY A 59 9.71 3.73 -11.73
N VAL A 60 8.46 3.33 -11.48
CA VAL A 60 7.71 3.71 -10.28
C VAL A 60 8.39 3.10 -9.06
N ALA A 61 8.59 3.90 -8.02
CA ALA A 61 9.33 3.49 -6.82
C ALA A 61 8.56 2.47 -5.96
N ALA A 62 7.25 2.68 -5.81
CA ALA A 62 6.38 1.80 -5.03
C ALA A 62 4.91 1.99 -5.40
N ILE A 63 4.09 1.01 -5.04
CA ILE A 63 2.63 1.11 -5.01
C ILE A 63 2.17 1.25 -3.56
N VAL A 64 1.46 2.31 -3.22
CA VAL A 64 0.67 2.35 -1.98
C VAL A 64 -0.67 1.69 -2.26
N TYR A 65 -0.90 0.53 -1.66
CA TYR A 65 -2.14 -0.21 -1.80
C TYR A 65 -3.02 0.01 -0.57
N THR A 66 -4.16 0.66 -0.76
CA THR A 66 -5.12 0.95 0.33
C THR A 66 -6.36 0.07 0.22
N ASP A 67 -6.62 -0.75 1.24
CA ASP A 67 -7.93 -1.37 1.42
C ASP A 67 -8.90 -0.34 2.03
N ILE A 68 -9.72 0.28 1.17
CA ILE A 68 -10.64 1.33 1.60
C ILE A 68 -11.81 0.83 2.43
N ALA A 69 -12.11 -0.47 2.40
CA ALA A 69 -13.15 -1.05 3.26
C ALA A 69 -12.68 -1.09 4.73
N ARG A 70 -11.38 -1.08 4.97
CA ARG A 70 -10.75 -1.11 6.29
C ARG A 70 -10.17 0.24 6.71
N ASP A 71 -10.01 1.19 5.77
CA ASP A 71 -9.36 2.46 6.09
C ASP A 71 -10.12 3.25 7.15
N GLY A 72 -9.38 3.68 8.18
CA GLY A 72 -9.95 4.36 9.36
C GLY A 72 -10.83 3.50 10.26
N ALA A 73 -11.13 2.25 9.92
CA ALA A 73 -12.01 1.37 10.69
C ALA A 73 -11.33 0.77 11.92
N LEU A 74 -10.00 0.73 11.98
CA LEU A 74 -9.21 0.11 13.07
C LEU A 74 -9.60 -1.36 13.33
N THR A 75 -9.93 -2.09 12.26
CA THR A 75 -10.35 -3.49 12.31
C THR A 75 -9.23 -4.48 12.04
N GLY A 76 -8.03 -3.98 11.84
CA GLY A 76 -6.86 -4.74 11.40
C GLY A 76 -6.67 -4.72 9.88
N VAL A 77 -5.43 -4.85 9.44
CA VAL A 77 -5.07 -4.97 8.02
C VAL A 77 -5.34 -6.39 7.53
N ASP A 78 -5.71 -6.54 6.28
CA ASP A 78 -5.71 -7.84 5.61
C ASP A 78 -4.32 -8.10 4.99
N ALA A 79 -3.38 -8.57 5.83
CA ALA A 79 -2.01 -8.83 5.40
C ALA A 79 -1.94 -9.91 4.31
N ALA A 80 -2.80 -10.92 4.38
CA ALA A 80 -2.85 -12.00 3.40
C ALA A 80 -3.35 -11.51 2.03
N ALA A 81 -4.40 -10.68 1.99
CA ALA A 81 -4.88 -10.08 0.75
C ALA A 81 -3.85 -9.11 0.15
N THR A 82 -3.19 -8.29 1.00
CA THR A 82 -2.13 -7.39 0.56
C THR A 82 -0.94 -8.16 -0.02
N ALA A 83 -0.51 -9.26 0.62
CA ALA A 83 0.54 -10.13 0.12
C ALA A 83 0.13 -10.83 -1.19
N ALA A 84 -1.13 -11.27 -1.31
CA ALA A 84 -1.64 -11.84 -2.54
C ALA A 84 -1.64 -10.85 -3.71
N PHE A 85 -1.87 -9.56 -3.44
CA PHE A 85 -1.69 -8.49 -4.43
C PHE A 85 -0.21 -8.31 -4.78
N ALA A 86 0.66 -8.17 -3.77
CA ALA A 86 2.09 -7.92 -3.95
C ALA A 86 2.78 -9.01 -4.79
N ARG A 87 2.47 -10.28 -4.55
CA ARG A 87 3.03 -11.42 -5.33
C ARG A 87 2.68 -11.39 -6.83
N GLN A 88 1.72 -10.59 -7.25
CA GLN A 88 1.28 -10.52 -8.65
C GLN A 88 1.94 -9.40 -9.45
N ILE A 89 2.79 -8.60 -8.81
CA ILE A 89 3.47 -7.44 -9.42
C ILE A 89 4.95 -7.43 -8.99
N ASP A 90 5.80 -6.77 -9.79
CA ASP A 90 7.24 -6.65 -9.51
C ASP A 90 7.61 -5.28 -8.88
N ILE A 91 6.61 -4.47 -8.52
CA ILE A 91 6.81 -3.17 -7.88
C ILE A 91 6.61 -3.32 -6.38
N PRO A 92 7.50 -2.76 -5.54
CA PRO A 92 7.35 -2.77 -4.09
C PRO A 92 5.99 -2.26 -3.62
N VAL A 93 5.42 -2.91 -2.62
CA VAL A 93 4.10 -2.55 -2.08
C VAL A 93 4.22 -1.96 -0.68
N ILE A 94 3.55 -0.84 -0.48
CA ILE A 94 3.35 -0.21 0.82
C ILE A 94 1.88 -0.42 1.20
N ALA A 95 1.65 -1.17 2.28
CA ALA A 95 0.31 -1.46 2.78
C ALA A 95 -0.33 -0.21 3.41
N SER A 96 -1.61 0.01 3.15
CA SER A 96 -2.39 1.10 3.73
C SER A 96 -3.84 0.67 4.00
N GLY A 97 -4.45 1.29 5.00
CA GLY A 97 -5.82 1.00 5.41
C GLY A 97 -5.94 -0.09 6.49
N GLY A 98 -6.69 0.18 7.53
CA GLY A 98 -7.07 -0.78 8.56
C GLY A 98 -6.06 -1.03 9.67
N ILE A 99 -4.80 -0.64 9.55
CA ILE A 99 -3.78 -0.91 10.58
C ILE A 99 -4.25 -0.35 11.93
N ALA A 100 -4.41 -1.24 12.91
CA ALA A 100 -4.99 -0.95 14.21
C ALA A 100 -4.01 -1.07 15.39
N GLY A 101 -2.90 -1.81 15.20
CA GLY A 101 -1.94 -2.07 16.26
C GLY A 101 -0.64 -2.71 15.76
N LEU A 102 0.27 -2.97 16.69
CA LEU A 102 1.59 -3.57 16.39
C LEU A 102 1.48 -4.98 15.79
N ALA A 103 0.43 -5.73 16.13
CA ALA A 103 0.19 -7.05 15.55
C ALA A 103 -0.02 -7.03 14.04
N ASP A 104 -0.64 -5.95 13.52
CA ASP A 104 -0.82 -5.77 12.08
C ASP A 104 0.52 -5.51 11.37
N ILE A 105 1.40 -4.72 12.02
CA ILE A 105 2.74 -4.43 11.49
C ILE A 105 3.56 -5.72 11.46
N ALA A 106 3.51 -6.51 12.53
CA ALA A 106 4.18 -7.81 12.58
C ALA A 106 3.66 -8.77 11.51
N ALA A 107 2.35 -8.79 11.27
CA ALA A 107 1.75 -9.59 10.21
C ALA A 107 2.24 -9.17 8.82
N LEU A 108 2.32 -7.86 8.54
CA LEU A 108 2.83 -7.34 7.27
C LEU A 108 4.33 -7.63 7.11
N ALA A 109 5.13 -7.48 8.16
CA ALA A 109 6.57 -7.80 8.15
C ALA A 109 6.83 -9.27 7.82
N GLY A 110 5.94 -10.18 8.24
CA GLY A 110 5.98 -11.59 7.85
C GLY A 110 5.80 -11.86 6.34
N HIS A 111 5.39 -10.86 5.58
CA HIS A 111 5.19 -10.91 4.13
C HIS A 111 6.18 -10.04 3.34
N ALA A 112 7.31 -9.65 3.95
CA ALA A 112 8.33 -8.85 3.26
C ALA A 112 8.86 -9.55 2.00
N GLU A 113 9.07 -10.87 2.04
CA GLU A 113 9.50 -11.66 0.87
C GLU A 113 8.43 -11.75 -0.23
N ASP A 114 7.18 -11.45 0.07
CA ASP A 114 6.08 -11.38 -0.91
C ASP A 114 6.05 -10.04 -1.66
N GLY A 115 6.94 -9.08 -1.33
CA GLY A 115 7.04 -7.78 -1.96
C GLY A 115 6.42 -6.63 -1.16
N ILE A 116 6.06 -6.84 0.11
CA ILE A 116 5.62 -5.77 1.01
C ILE A 116 6.86 -5.12 1.64
N GLU A 117 7.13 -3.86 1.28
CA GLU A 117 8.29 -3.10 1.78
C GLU A 117 7.96 -2.17 2.94
N GLY A 118 6.68 -1.89 3.20
CA GLY A 118 6.32 -0.94 4.23
C GLY A 118 4.82 -0.85 4.51
N ALA A 119 4.50 0.01 5.47
CA ALA A 119 3.14 0.24 5.89
C ALA A 119 2.89 1.71 6.25
N ILE A 120 1.70 2.22 5.96
CA ILE A 120 1.25 3.55 6.36
C ILE A 120 0.34 3.40 7.57
N CYS A 121 0.81 3.87 8.73
CA CYS A 121 0.04 3.95 9.95
C CYS A 121 -0.62 5.32 10.06
N GLY A 122 -1.93 5.35 9.97
CA GLY A 122 -2.72 6.57 10.09
C GLY A 122 -3.29 6.74 11.51
N ARG A 123 -4.60 6.57 11.61
CA ARG A 123 -5.39 6.82 12.81
C ARG A 123 -4.85 6.13 14.06
N ALA A 124 -4.42 4.88 13.98
CA ALA A 124 -3.91 4.12 15.13
C ALA A 124 -2.67 4.77 15.78
N LEU A 125 -1.82 5.44 14.98
CA LEU A 125 -0.68 6.19 15.49
C LEU A 125 -1.15 7.45 16.23
N TYR A 126 -2.08 8.22 15.66
CA TYR A 126 -2.61 9.44 16.29
C TYR A 126 -3.44 9.16 17.55
N ASP A 127 -4.15 8.03 17.57
CA ASP A 127 -4.92 7.57 18.75
C ASP A 127 -4.02 6.95 19.84
N GLY A 128 -2.69 6.88 19.63
CA GLY A 128 -1.74 6.29 20.58
C GLY A 128 -1.82 4.78 20.73
N ARG A 129 -2.44 4.08 19.77
CA ARG A 129 -2.55 2.60 19.74
C ARG A 129 -1.25 1.94 19.28
N ILE A 130 -0.43 2.67 18.54
CA ILE A 130 0.85 2.23 18.02
C ILE A 130 1.93 3.15 18.56
N ASP A 131 2.89 2.58 19.27
CA ASP A 131 4.16 3.25 19.56
C ASP A 131 5.04 3.21 18.31
N ALA A 132 5.50 4.38 17.85
CA ALA A 132 6.25 4.50 16.60
C ALA A 132 7.60 3.77 16.66
N GLN A 133 8.28 3.80 17.83
CA GLN A 133 9.57 3.15 18.00
C GLN A 133 9.41 1.62 17.97
N ALA A 134 8.42 1.09 18.67
CA ALA A 134 8.11 -0.33 18.64
C ALA A 134 7.72 -0.80 17.24
N ALA A 135 6.97 0.02 16.50
CA ALA A 135 6.58 -0.27 15.12
C ALA A 135 7.79 -0.37 14.18
N LEU A 136 8.76 0.54 14.31
CA LEU A 136 10.00 0.52 13.52
C LEU A 136 10.85 -0.72 13.81
N LEU A 137 11.03 -1.09 15.08
CA LEU A 137 11.77 -2.29 15.47
C LEU A 137 11.14 -3.57 14.87
N LEU A 138 9.81 -3.66 14.87
CA LEU A 138 9.10 -4.78 14.25
C LEU A 138 9.28 -4.80 12.73
N ALA A 139 9.23 -3.65 12.08
CA ALA A 139 9.40 -3.54 10.63
C ALA A 139 10.83 -3.90 10.18
N GLU A 140 11.84 -3.59 11.02
CA GLU A 140 13.25 -3.91 10.77
C GLU A 140 13.62 -5.36 11.13
N GLY A 141 12.67 -6.15 11.65
CA GLY A 141 12.89 -7.54 12.04
C GLY A 141 13.63 -7.69 13.37
N GLU A 142 13.82 -6.61 14.11
CA GLU A 142 14.36 -6.65 15.47
C GLU A 142 13.20 -6.97 16.43
N ALA A 143 13.21 -8.19 16.98
CA ALA A 143 12.29 -8.55 18.04
C ALA A 143 12.46 -7.54 19.20
N ALA A 144 11.36 -6.91 19.62
CA ALA A 144 11.36 -6.07 20.81
C ALA A 144 11.90 -6.91 21.98
N SER A 145 13.14 -6.67 22.36
CA SER A 145 13.72 -7.27 23.59
C SER A 145 12.99 -6.65 24.77
N CYS A 146 12.14 -7.43 25.43
CA CYS A 146 11.62 -7.11 26.75
C CYS A 146 12.72 -7.12 27.79
#